data_f3bb32f7e8a838951c6d8baa7b5e3cf0
#
_entry.id   f3bb32f7e8a838951c6d8baa7b5e3cf0
#
_cell.length_a   1.000
_cell.length_b   1.000
_cell.length_c   1.000
_cell.angle_alpha   90.00
_cell.angle_beta   90.00
_cell.angle_gamma   90.00
#
_symmetry.space_group_name_H-M   'P 1'
#
loop_
_entity.id
_entity.type
_entity.pdbx_description
1 polymer ?
#
loop_
_entity_poly.entity_id
_entity_poly.type
_entity_poly.pdbx_seq_one_letter_code
_entity_poly.pdbx_strand_id
1 'polypeptide(L)'
;VLSEEQQAMYSVRGAAMVRDMTEYLIWYGAQEKDYVDDVYEQNFGMINYTAAENSLAAKPVYVAMSCHNSLTGDKQMTDLTVSSDGVYISEFSNEDESAVQFWTTGEDVNFSIAEQEGVALLYDMYGNRKAVMPQNGVYTLTAKEEPQYLVISDTFEIVLARIIADGEIVKTEITDEAQIELETIFSNGSDTDKPLSIILAAYDKDGQLVKASSEEITVAAGTYYESGVKPGFVKTAEMQSIRAFVWKDDYSPLIKSIDVYCE
;
A
#
# COMPACT_ATOMS: atom_id res chain seq x y z
N VAL A 1 1.91 27.03 -13.25
CA VAL A 1 0.83 26.13 -12.77
C VAL A 1 1.53 24.87 -12.29
N LEU A 2 1.17 24.38 -11.10
CA LEU A 2 1.67 23.11 -10.59
C LEU A 2 1.04 21.95 -11.37
N SER A 3 1.79 20.86 -11.55
CA SER A 3 1.17 19.60 -12.00
C SER A 3 0.30 19.00 -10.89
N GLU A 4 -0.57 18.05 -11.22
CA GLU A 4 -1.40 17.37 -10.21
C GLU A 4 -0.55 16.57 -9.21
N GLU A 5 0.57 16.01 -9.67
CA GLU A 5 1.55 15.32 -8.81
C GLU A 5 2.23 16.32 -7.85
N GLN A 6 2.61 17.50 -8.37
CA GLN A 6 3.18 18.55 -7.53
C GLN A 6 2.15 19.07 -6.51
N GLN A 7 0.88 19.20 -6.91
CA GLN A 7 -0.20 19.53 -5.98
C GLN A 7 -0.29 18.47 -4.86
N ALA A 8 -0.29 17.18 -5.20
CA ALA A 8 -0.34 16.09 -4.25
C ALA A 8 0.84 16.15 -3.26
N MET A 9 2.05 16.25 -3.80
CA MET A 9 3.29 16.28 -3.03
C MET A 9 3.33 17.46 -2.04
N TYR A 10 3.03 18.68 -2.51
CA TYR A 10 3.04 19.87 -1.64
C TYR A 10 1.92 19.85 -0.61
N SER A 11 0.77 19.27 -0.92
CA SER A 11 -0.33 19.13 0.03
C SER A 11 0.03 18.22 1.20
N VAL A 12 0.62 17.08 0.91
CA VAL A 12 1.04 16.10 1.92
C VAL A 12 2.19 16.64 2.78
N ARG A 13 3.19 17.29 2.17
CA ARG A 13 4.27 17.97 2.91
C ARG A 13 3.71 19.07 3.81
N GLY A 14 2.81 19.91 3.27
CA GLY A 14 2.18 20.99 4.01
C GLY A 14 1.35 20.48 5.18
N ALA A 15 0.61 19.38 5.01
CA ALA A 15 -0.17 18.77 6.09
C ALA A 15 0.73 18.32 7.25
N ALA A 16 1.86 17.67 6.96
CA ALA A 16 2.84 17.28 7.98
C ALA A 16 3.43 18.51 8.69
N MET A 17 3.85 19.52 7.93
CA MET A 17 4.51 20.72 8.50
C MET A 17 3.61 21.55 9.42
N VAL A 18 2.29 21.50 9.24
CA VAL A 18 1.34 22.29 10.08
C VAL A 18 0.64 21.45 11.14
N ARG A 19 0.93 20.16 11.24
CA ARG A 19 0.21 19.22 12.12
C ARG A 19 0.16 19.68 13.58
N ASP A 20 1.27 20.14 14.12
CA ASP A 20 1.35 20.65 15.50
C ASP A 20 0.87 22.10 15.67
N MET A 21 0.66 22.81 14.56
CA MET A 21 0.30 24.23 14.59
C MET A 21 -1.20 24.47 14.56
N THR A 22 -1.99 23.47 14.16
CA THR A 22 -3.43 23.62 13.95
C THR A 22 -4.18 22.33 14.25
N GLU A 23 -5.36 22.47 14.86
CA GLU A 23 -6.29 21.35 15.05
C GLU A 23 -7.00 20.94 13.75
N TYR A 24 -7.07 21.85 12.78
CA TYR A 24 -7.81 21.64 11.52
C TYR A 24 -7.01 22.15 10.33
N LEU A 25 -6.86 21.30 9.33
CA LEU A 25 -6.43 21.68 7.99
C LEU A 25 -7.68 21.70 7.09
N ILE A 26 -8.10 22.89 6.67
CA ILE A 26 -9.28 23.07 5.82
C ILE A 26 -8.83 23.19 4.37
N TRP A 27 -9.30 22.26 3.54
CA TRP A 27 -9.08 22.31 2.10
C TRP A 27 -10.12 23.19 1.42
N TYR A 28 -9.68 24.18 0.66
CA TYR A 28 -10.58 25.06 -0.09
C TYR A 28 -11.07 24.39 -1.37
N GLY A 29 -12.32 23.93 -1.36
CA GLY A 29 -12.95 23.30 -2.51
C GLY A 29 -12.56 21.83 -2.68
N ALA A 30 -13.43 20.89 -2.29
CA ALA A 30 -13.20 19.46 -2.50
C ALA A 30 -13.26 19.08 -3.99
N GLN A 31 -14.12 19.75 -4.76
CA GLN A 31 -14.38 19.50 -6.17
C GLN A 31 -13.98 20.71 -7.02
N GLU A 32 -13.35 20.47 -8.15
CA GLU A 32 -13.17 21.50 -9.16
C GLU A 32 -14.49 21.89 -9.78
N LYS A 33 -14.64 23.16 -10.10
CA LYS A 33 -15.81 23.68 -10.84
C LYS A 33 -15.55 23.53 -12.33
N ASP A 34 -16.63 23.64 -13.13
CA ASP A 34 -16.55 23.59 -14.58
C ASP A 34 -15.33 24.35 -15.12
N TYR A 35 -14.56 23.62 -15.88
CA TYR A 35 -13.25 24.00 -16.35
C TYR A 35 -13.26 25.32 -17.13
N VAL A 36 -12.65 26.31 -16.56
CA VAL A 36 -12.24 27.52 -17.28
C VAL A 36 -10.74 27.67 -17.04
N ASP A 37 -9.94 27.38 -18.06
CA ASP A 37 -8.47 27.31 -18.01
C ASP A 37 -7.78 28.50 -17.33
N ASP A 38 -8.42 29.66 -17.33
CA ASP A 38 -7.84 30.91 -16.87
C ASP A 38 -8.20 31.31 -15.42
N VAL A 39 -9.02 30.51 -14.70
CA VAL A 39 -9.41 30.85 -13.33
C VAL A 39 -8.65 29.97 -12.34
N TYR A 40 -7.59 30.52 -11.81
CA TYR A 40 -6.65 29.88 -10.88
C TYR A 40 -7.32 29.18 -9.70
N GLU A 41 -8.37 29.79 -9.15
CA GLU A 41 -9.08 29.31 -7.97
C GLU A 41 -9.98 28.09 -8.23
N GLN A 42 -10.19 27.70 -9.48
CA GLN A 42 -11.04 26.57 -9.84
C GLN A 42 -10.28 25.23 -9.91
N ASN A 43 -8.96 25.28 -9.84
CA ASN A 43 -8.07 24.11 -10.00
C ASN A 43 -7.50 23.58 -8.65
N PHE A 44 -7.99 24.05 -7.52
CA PHE A 44 -7.53 23.61 -6.20
C PHE A 44 -8.24 22.35 -5.66
N GLY A 45 -9.28 21.86 -6.37
CA GLY A 45 -10.03 20.67 -5.94
C GLY A 45 -9.17 19.41 -5.88
N MET A 46 -9.63 18.48 -5.05
CA MET A 46 -9.08 17.11 -4.95
C MET A 46 -9.76 16.15 -5.93
N ILE A 47 -10.89 16.56 -6.48
CA ILE A 47 -11.73 15.77 -7.38
C ILE A 47 -11.98 16.58 -8.63
N ASN A 48 -11.64 16.01 -9.79
CA ASN A 48 -11.97 16.56 -11.09
C ASN A 48 -13.47 16.36 -11.36
N TYR A 49 -14.10 17.38 -11.93
CA TYR A 49 -15.44 17.28 -12.50
C TYR A 49 -15.37 17.49 -14.00
N THR A 50 -15.83 16.50 -14.75
CA THR A 50 -15.93 16.59 -16.20
C THR A 50 -17.41 16.72 -16.58
N ALA A 51 -17.86 17.94 -16.86
CA ALA A 51 -19.27 18.21 -17.21
C ALA A 51 -19.74 17.42 -18.43
N ALA A 52 -18.85 17.22 -19.42
CA ALA A 52 -19.14 16.46 -20.65
C ALA A 52 -19.44 14.98 -20.38
N GLU A 53 -18.87 14.40 -19.33
CA GLU A 53 -19.02 12.98 -18.99
C GLU A 53 -19.88 12.78 -17.76
N ASN A 54 -20.28 13.86 -17.07
CA ASN A 54 -20.95 13.83 -15.77
C ASN A 54 -20.25 12.89 -14.77
N SER A 55 -18.92 12.89 -14.80
CA SER A 55 -18.08 11.99 -14.03
C SER A 55 -17.26 12.78 -13.01
N LEU A 56 -17.00 12.14 -11.87
CA LEU A 56 -16.08 12.58 -10.84
C LEU A 56 -14.86 11.67 -10.86
N ALA A 57 -13.67 12.25 -10.98
CA ALA A 57 -12.41 11.54 -10.95
C ALA A 57 -11.53 12.06 -9.81
N ALA A 58 -11.03 11.16 -8.97
CA ALA A 58 -10.08 11.52 -7.93
C ALA A 58 -8.76 11.97 -8.56
N LYS A 59 -8.26 13.13 -8.13
CA LYS A 59 -6.91 13.60 -8.49
C LYS A 59 -5.87 12.90 -7.63
N PRO A 60 -4.59 12.87 -8.05
CA PRO A 60 -3.49 12.35 -7.25
C PRO A 60 -3.45 12.89 -5.81
N VAL A 61 -3.79 14.17 -5.61
CA VAL A 61 -3.86 14.78 -4.27
C VAL A 61 -4.89 14.14 -3.35
N TYR A 62 -6.04 13.66 -3.88
CA TYR A 62 -7.03 12.95 -3.09
C TYR A 62 -6.47 11.63 -2.55
N VAL A 63 -5.80 10.87 -3.42
CA VAL A 63 -5.19 9.59 -3.05
C VAL A 63 -4.06 9.81 -2.04
N ALA A 64 -3.17 10.78 -2.30
CA ALA A 64 -2.04 11.07 -1.43
C ALA A 64 -2.47 11.56 -0.03
N MET A 65 -3.47 12.44 0.06
CA MET A 65 -4.02 12.89 1.34
C MET A 65 -4.78 11.80 2.08
N SER A 66 -5.47 10.90 1.36
CA SER A 66 -6.11 9.73 1.96
C SER A 66 -5.07 8.76 2.54
N CYS A 67 -3.98 8.52 1.82
CA CYS A 67 -2.86 7.73 2.31
C CYS A 67 -2.22 8.37 3.55
N HIS A 68 -1.89 9.67 3.49
CA HIS A 68 -1.34 10.41 4.62
C HIS A 68 -2.24 10.28 5.87
N ASN A 69 -3.53 10.53 5.73
CA ASN A 69 -4.49 10.44 6.84
C ASN A 69 -4.63 9.00 7.36
N SER A 70 -4.58 8.00 6.49
CA SER A 70 -4.63 6.60 6.91
C SER A 70 -3.42 6.19 7.75
N LEU A 71 -2.23 6.72 7.43
CA LEU A 71 -0.99 6.35 8.10
C LEU A 71 -0.68 7.21 9.34
N THR A 72 -1.23 8.42 9.42
CA THR A 72 -0.88 9.39 10.48
C THR A 72 -2.08 9.92 11.26
N GLY A 73 -3.31 9.73 10.78
CA GLY A 73 -4.50 10.41 11.29
C GLY A 73 -4.86 10.06 12.74
N ASP A 74 -4.59 8.83 13.16
CA ASP A 74 -4.83 8.31 14.51
C ASP A 74 -3.59 8.43 15.42
N LYS A 75 -2.50 9.01 14.93
CA LYS A 75 -1.23 9.16 15.63
C LYS A 75 -0.98 10.61 16.04
N GLN A 76 -0.23 10.77 17.11
CA GLN A 76 0.31 12.07 17.49
C GLN A 76 1.65 12.30 16.79
N MET A 77 1.87 13.51 16.31
CA MET A 77 3.18 13.93 15.84
C MET A 77 4.09 14.11 17.03
N THR A 78 5.23 13.43 17.03
CA THR A 78 6.19 13.46 18.13
C THR A 78 7.40 14.32 17.81
N ASP A 79 7.76 14.46 16.54
CA ASP A 79 8.88 15.29 16.11
C ASP A 79 8.74 15.75 14.65
N LEU A 80 9.37 16.88 14.33
CA LEU A 80 9.61 17.39 12.98
C LEU A 80 10.99 18.00 12.89
N THR A 81 11.88 17.33 12.17
CA THR A 81 13.26 17.75 12.00
C THR A 81 13.67 17.87 10.54
N VAL A 82 14.79 18.57 10.33
CA VAL A 82 15.47 18.60 9.02
C VAL A 82 16.91 18.19 9.27
N SER A 83 17.35 17.11 8.64
CA SER A 83 18.72 16.63 8.76
C SER A 83 19.72 17.60 8.13
N SER A 84 21.01 17.46 8.45
CA SER A 84 22.10 18.25 7.83
C SER A 84 22.15 18.10 6.30
N ASP A 85 21.65 16.97 5.78
CA ASP A 85 21.65 16.65 4.36
C ASP A 85 20.35 17.09 3.67
N GLY A 86 19.45 17.81 4.38
CA GLY A 86 18.23 18.37 3.83
C GLY A 86 17.05 17.42 3.75
N VAL A 87 17.08 16.32 4.49
CA VAL A 87 15.93 15.41 4.63
C VAL A 87 15.00 15.93 5.71
N TYR A 88 13.76 16.19 5.35
CA TYR A 88 12.67 16.49 6.28
C TYR A 88 12.15 15.17 6.84
N ILE A 89 11.99 15.09 8.14
CA ILE A 89 11.56 13.90 8.87
C ILE A 89 10.48 14.31 9.86
N SER A 90 9.28 13.72 9.71
CA SER A 90 8.16 13.90 10.63
C SER A 90 7.83 12.57 11.26
N GLU A 91 7.81 12.50 12.58
CA GLU A 91 7.55 11.28 13.33
C GLU A 91 6.15 11.32 13.94
N PHE A 92 5.42 10.21 13.82
CA PHE A 92 4.07 10.02 14.32
C PHE A 92 4.00 8.70 15.08
N SER A 93 3.32 8.66 16.21
CA SER A 93 3.11 7.41 16.96
C SER A 93 1.79 7.37 17.72
N ASN A 94 1.31 6.17 17.95
CA ASN A 94 0.30 5.81 18.94
C ASN A 94 0.81 4.63 19.78
N GLU A 95 -0.08 3.93 20.51
CA GLU A 95 0.30 2.81 21.38
C GLU A 95 0.80 1.57 20.59
N ASP A 96 0.33 1.38 19.36
CA ASP A 96 0.53 0.14 18.60
C ASP A 96 1.50 0.31 17.42
N GLU A 97 1.73 1.56 16.96
CA GLU A 97 2.38 1.77 15.68
C GLU A 97 3.13 3.11 15.62
N SER A 98 4.26 3.12 14.92
CA SER A 98 4.97 4.34 14.56
C SER A 98 5.04 4.51 13.05
N ALA A 99 4.97 5.76 12.59
CA ALA A 99 5.13 6.14 11.20
C ALA A 99 6.13 7.29 11.08
N VAL A 100 7.14 7.13 10.25
CA VAL A 100 8.12 8.16 9.94
C VAL A 100 7.89 8.62 8.51
N GLN A 101 7.36 9.83 8.34
CA GLN A 101 7.25 10.44 7.03
C GLN A 101 8.52 11.20 6.70
N PHE A 102 9.04 11.05 5.49
CA PHE A 102 10.26 11.72 5.09
C PHE A 102 10.25 12.12 3.61
N TRP A 103 10.95 13.22 3.31
CA TRP A 103 11.14 13.74 1.95
C TRP A 103 12.35 14.67 1.87
N THR A 104 12.77 15.04 0.66
CA THR A 104 13.73 16.12 0.39
C THR A 104 13.09 17.18 -0.51
N THR A 105 13.73 18.33 -0.66
CA THR A 105 13.30 19.39 -1.60
C THR A 105 14.26 19.55 -2.79
N GLY A 106 15.16 18.59 -2.97
CA GLY A 106 16.18 18.62 -4.01
C GLY A 106 16.46 17.21 -4.55
N GLU A 107 17.72 16.91 -4.75
CA GLU A 107 18.16 15.60 -5.23
C GLU A 107 17.85 14.50 -4.19
N ASP A 108 17.78 13.26 -4.66
CA ASP A 108 17.58 12.09 -3.81
C ASP A 108 18.73 11.99 -2.77
N VAL A 109 18.37 11.77 -1.51
CA VAL A 109 19.31 11.70 -0.39
C VAL A 109 19.21 10.36 0.32
N ASN A 110 20.33 9.63 0.43
CA ASN A 110 20.39 8.45 1.27
C ASN A 110 20.57 8.86 2.73
N PHE A 111 19.74 8.30 3.60
CA PHE A 111 19.81 8.53 5.03
C PHE A 111 19.46 7.26 5.80
N SER A 112 19.63 7.29 7.10
CA SER A 112 19.42 6.13 7.95
C SER A 112 18.55 6.48 9.14
N ILE A 113 17.62 5.56 9.46
CA ILE A 113 16.86 5.58 10.71
C ILE A 113 17.42 4.45 11.58
N ALA A 114 17.92 4.81 12.75
CA ALA A 114 18.46 3.86 13.73
C ALA A 114 17.36 3.39 14.68
N GLU A 115 17.58 2.20 15.24
CA GLU A 115 16.96 1.69 16.46
C GLU A 115 15.62 0.97 16.36
N GLN A 116 15.39 0.18 15.29
CA GLN A 116 14.25 -0.73 15.44
C GLN A 116 14.59 -2.11 14.93
N GLU A 117 14.35 -3.10 15.76
CA GLU A 117 14.34 -4.50 15.35
C GLU A 117 13.01 -4.79 14.69
N GLY A 118 12.99 -5.58 13.63
CA GLY A 118 11.77 -6.06 13.00
C GLY A 118 11.61 -5.65 11.54
N VAL A 119 10.43 -5.85 11.04
CA VAL A 119 10.02 -5.52 9.67
C VAL A 119 9.23 -4.23 9.68
N ALA A 120 9.60 -3.32 8.78
CA ALA A 120 8.80 -2.13 8.52
C ALA A 120 8.16 -2.20 7.13
N LEU A 121 7.09 -1.45 6.93
CA LEU A 121 6.50 -1.22 5.63
C LEU A 121 6.87 0.16 5.11
N LEU A 122 7.50 0.20 3.95
CA LEU A 122 7.81 1.44 3.24
C LEU A 122 6.70 1.73 2.24
N TYR A 123 5.97 2.81 2.46
CA TYR A 123 4.91 3.31 1.58
C TYR A 123 5.41 4.48 0.74
N ASP A 124 4.95 4.56 -0.51
CA ASP A 124 4.96 5.81 -1.25
C ASP A 124 3.78 6.70 -0.85
N MET A 125 3.70 7.92 -1.36
CA MET A 125 2.62 8.85 -1.01
C MET A 125 1.24 8.42 -1.52
N TYR A 126 1.15 7.41 -2.37
CA TYR A 126 -0.11 6.88 -2.92
C TYR A 126 -0.56 5.57 -2.27
N GLY A 127 0.22 5.05 -1.30
CA GLY A 127 -0.11 3.86 -0.55
C GLY A 127 0.42 2.54 -1.14
N ASN A 128 1.22 2.58 -2.22
CA ASN A 128 1.96 1.39 -2.63
C ASN A 128 3.03 1.09 -1.58
N ARG A 129 3.14 -0.18 -1.19
CA ARG A 129 3.99 -0.57 -0.07
C ARG A 129 4.87 -1.76 -0.38
N LYS A 130 6.00 -1.82 0.32
CA LYS A 130 6.91 -2.97 0.33
C LYS A 130 7.47 -3.19 1.73
N ALA A 131 7.73 -4.44 2.08
CA ALA A 131 8.44 -4.77 3.31
C ALA A 131 9.92 -4.36 3.21
N VAL A 132 10.47 -3.83 4.30
CA VAL A 132 11.89 -3.51 4.44
C VAL A 132 12.41 -4.02 5.78
N MET A 133 13.64 -4.52 5.77
CA MET A 133 14.30 -5.05 6.96
C MET A 133 15.49 -4.15 7.36
N PRO A 134 15.69 -3.93 8.65
CA PRO A 134 16.89 -3.23 9.10
C PRO A 134 18.13 -4.12 8.89
N GLN A 135 19.24 -3.49 8.59
CA GLN A 135 20.55 -4.14 8.59
C GLN A 135 21.33 -3.68 9.83
N ASN A 136 21.62 -4.61 10.73
CA ASN A 136 22.24 -4.30 12.03
C ASN A 136 21.47 -3.24 12.83
N GLY A 137 20.14 -3.32 12.87
CA GLY A 137 19.29 -2.37 13.57
C GLY A 137 19.11 -1.01 12.88
N VAL A 138 19.49 -0.89 11.59
CA VAL A 138 19.43 0.38 10.85
C VAL A 138 18.67 0.21 9.54
N TYR A 139 17.64 1.01 9.31
CA TYR A 139 16.98 1.14 8.01
C TYR A 139 17.76 2.15 7.16
N THR A 140 18.27 1.72 6.02
CA THR A 140 18.86 2.60 5.01
C THR A 140 17.82 2.91 3.94
N LEU A 141 17.48 4.17 3.80
CA LEU A 141 16.39 4.68 2.96
C LEU A 141 16.91 5.75 2.01
N THR A 142 16.14 6.01 0.96
CA THR A 142 16.39 7.12 0.02
C THR A 142 15.22 8.09 0.09
N ALA A 143 15.46 9.28 0.63
CA ALA A 143 14.50 10.37 0.59
C ALA A 143 14.44 10.96 -0.82
N LYS A 144 13.22 11.17 -1.30
CA LYS A 144 12.91 11.76 -2.60
C LYS A 144 12.09 13.02 -2.42
N GLU A 145 11.80 13.72 -3.51
CA GLU A 145 10.84 14.81 -3.45
C GLU A 145 9.45 14.30 -3.05
N GLU A 146 8.99 13.15 -3.56
CA GLU A 146 7.73 12.54 -3.14
C GLU A 146 7.83 12.02 -1.71
N PRO A 147 6.95 12.47 -0.80
CA PRO A 147 6.92 11.96 0.56
C PRO A 147 6.73 10.44 0.61
N GLN A 148 7.47 9.81 1.47
CA GLN A 148 7.41 8.38 1.76
C GLN A 148 7.17 8.18 3.25
N TYR A 149 6.70 6.98 3.64
CA TYR A 149 6.44 6.63 5.03
C TYR A 149 7.07 5.31 5.37
N LEU A 150 7.87 5.27 6.42
CA LEU A 150 8.30 4.03 7.05
C LEU A 150 7.35 3.76 8.21
N VAL A 151 6.56 2.71 8.12
CA VAL A 151 5.61 2.30 9.16
C VAL A 151 6.14 1.05 9.84
N ILE A 152 6.25 1.12 11.16
CA ILE A 152 6.71 0.04 12.01
C ILE A 152 5.56 -0.32 12.93
N SER A 153 5.13 -1.58 12.86
CA SER A 153 3.96 -2.08 13.56
C SER A 153 4.30 -3.41 14.24
N ASP A 154 3.80 -3.58 15.44
CA ASP A 154 3.89 -4.84 16.20
C ASP A 154 2.84 -5.87 15.74
N THR A 155 2.14 -5.60 14.63
CA THR A 155 1.06 -6.45 14.13
C THR A 155 1.51 -7.32 12.96
N PHE A 156 0.62 -8.27 12.61
CA PHE A 156 0.76 -9.07 11.40
C PHE A 156 -0.01 -8.45 10.24
N GLU A 157 0.64 -8.31 9.09
CA GLU A 157 0.04 -7.73 7.90
C GLU A 157 0.26 -8.57 6.63
N ILE A 158 -0.74 -8.56 5.76
CA ILE A 158 -0.60 -9.01 4.37
C ILE A 158 -0.12 -7.83 3.53
N VAL A 159 1.15 -7.83 3.17
CA VAL A 159 1.76 -6.76 2.35
C VAL A 159 1.29 -6.86 0.91
N LEU A 160 1.21 -8.08 0.39
CA LEU A 160 0.78 -8.40 -0.96
C LEU A 160 0.05 -9.73 -0.98
N ALA A 161 -1.08 -9.79 -1.70
CA ALA A 161 -1.68 -11.04 -2.14
C ALA A 161 -2.31 -10.81 -3.52
N ARG A 162 -1.88 -11.56 -4.53
CA ARG A 162 -2.39 -11.40 -5.89
C ARG A 162 -2.28 -12.69 -6.71
N ILE A 163 -3.22 -12.87 -7.63
CA ILE A 163 -3.18 -13.95 -8.62
C ILE A 163 -2.35 -13.47 -9.81
N ILE A 164 -1.40 -14.29 -10.23
CA ILE A 164 -0.58 -14.09 -11.41
C ILE A 164 -0.80 -15.23 -12.42
N ALA A 165 -0.68 -14.92 -13.70
CA ALA A 165 -0.73 -15.87 -14.79
C ALA A 165 0.54 -15.72 -15.64
N ASP A 166 1.27 -16.81 -15.86
CA ASP A 166 2.56 -16.84 -16.57
C ASP A 166 3.55 -15.76 -16.07
N GLY A 167 3.53 -15.47 -14.76
CA GLY A 167 4.40 -14.51 -14.10
C GLY A 167 3.93 -13.05 -14.20
N GLU A 168 2.78 -12.77 -14.82
CA GLU A 168 2.22 -11.42 -14.92
C GLU A 168 0.94 -11.26 -14.08
N ILE A 169 0.69 -10.03 -13.62
CA ILE A 169 -0.53 -9.70 -12.86
C ILE A 169 -1.74 -9.85 -13.79
N VAL A 170 -2.72 -10.64 -13.35
CA VAL A 170 -3.98 -10.80 -14.08
C VAL A 170 -4.77 -9.50 -14.06
N LYS A 171 -5.03 -8.93 -15.24
CA LYS A 171 -5.79 -7.69 -15.41
C LYS A 171 -7.17 -7.88 -16.02
N THR A 172 -7.33 -8.84 -16.93
CA THR A 172 -8.57 -9.04 -17.69
C THR A 172 -8.88 -10.52 -17.93
N GLU A 173 -8.20 -11.16 -18.86
CA GLU A 173 -8.47 -12.53 -19.28
C GLU A 173 -7.30 -13.44 -18.94
N ILE A 174 -7.60 -14.70 -18.62
CA ILE A 174 -6.60 -15.76 -18.44
C ILE A 174 -6.81 -16.78 -19.56
N THR A 175 -5.81 -16.96 -20.40
CA THR A 175 -5.83 -17.95 -21.47
C THR A 175 -5.74 -19.37 -20.93
N ASP A 176 -6.29 -20.34 -21.67
CA ASP A 176 -6.09 -21.76 -21.38
C ASP A 176 -4.59 -22.10 -21.45
N GLU A 177 -4.17 -23.08 -20.66
CA GLU A 177 -2.78 -23.52 -20.48
C GLU A 177 -1.88 -22.54 -19.71
N ALA A 178 -2.36 -21.35 -19.29
CA ALA A 178 -1.59 -20.44 -18.46
C ALA A 178 -1.26 -21.07 -17.10
N GLN A 179 -0.04 -20.86 -16.62
CA GLN A 179 0.35 -21.24 -15.26
C GLN A 179 -0.17 -20.18 -14.29
N ILE A 180 -1.14 -20.57 -13.46
CA ILE A 180 -1.75 -19.70 -12.45
C ILE A 180 -1.06 -19.92 -11.12
N GLU A 181 -0.69 -18.84 -10.44
CA GLU A 181 -0.03 -18.88 -9.14
C GLU A 181 -0.61 -17.79 -8.22
N LEU A 182 -0.55 -18.03 -6.91
CA LEU A 182 -0.83 -17.03 -5.89
C LEU A 182 0.49 -16.50 -5.33
N GLU A 183 0.74 -15.22 -5.56
CA GLU A 183 1.89 -14.52 -4.99
C GLU A 183 1.47 -13.81 -3.70
N THR A 184 2.23 -14.05 -2.61
CA THR A 184 1.96 -13.47 -1.30
C THR A 184 3.23 -12.94 -0.64
N ILE A 185 3.10 -11.81 0.06
CA ILE A 185 4.12 -11.25 0.94
C ILE A 185 3.45 -10.90 2.26
N PHE A 186 4.03 -11.33 3.37
CA PHE A 186 3.54 -11.07 4.72
C PHE A 186 4.62 -10.35 5.54
N SER A 187 4.19 -9.48 6.44
CA SER A 187 5.01 -8.88 7.49
C SER A 187 4.46 -9.31 8.84
N ASN A 188 5.32 -9.77 9.73
CA ASN A 188 4.94 -10.14 11.08
C ASN A 188 5.78 -9.36 12.10
N GLY A 189 5.31 -8.18 12.50
CA GLY A 189 5.91 -7.38 13.57
C GLY A 189 5.62 -7.91 14.96
N SER A 190 4.68 -8.87 15.11
CA SER A 190 4.31 -9.40 16.42
C SER A 190 5.40 -10.32 17.01
N ASP A 191 5.30 -10.58 18.29
CA ASP A 191 6.21 -11.44 19.09
C ASP A 191 5.94 -12.94 18.95
N THR A 192 4.97 -13.33 18.12
CA THR A 192 4.56 -14.74 17.93
C THR A 192 4.56 -15.13 16.46
N ASP A 193 4.96 -16.35 16.19
CA ASP A 193 4.87 -16.95 14.86
C ASP A 193 3.41 -17.03 14.40
N LYS A 194 3.18 -16.84 13.10
CA LYS A 194 1.85 -16.87 12.47
C LYS A 194 1.77 -18.01 11.46
N PRO A 195 1.17 -19.16 11.84
CA PRO A 195 0.85 -20.21 10.90
C PRO A 195 -0.34 -19.81 10.01
N LEU A 196 -0.22 -20.05 8.71
CA LEU A 196 -1.20 -19.67 7.70
C LEU A 196 -1.36 -20.78 6.66
N SER A 197 -2.56 -20.87 6.10
CA SER A 197 -2.84 -21.64 4.88
C SER A 197 -3.13 -20.69 3.72
N ILE A 198 -2.34 -20.75 2.67
CA ILE A 198 -2.57 -20.04 1.42
C ILE A 198 -3.13 -21.00 0.39
N ILE A 199 -4.27 -20.66 -0.21
CA ILE A 199 -5.03 -21.58 -1.07
C ILE A 199 -5.39 -20.85 -2.36
N LEU A 200 -5.18 -21.53 -3.48
CA LEU A 200 -5.67 -21.15 -4.79
C LEU A 200 -6.65 -22.23 -5.28
N ALA A 201 -7.86 -21.83 -5.64
CA ALA A 201 -8.92 -22.73 -6.05
C ALA A 201 -9.57 -22.27 -7.37
N ALA A 202 -9.88 -23.18 -8.26
CA ALA A 202 -10.60 -22.93 -9.50
C ALA A 202 -11.97 -23.62 -9.48
N TYR A 203 -12.95 -22.93 -10.04
CA TYR A 203 -14.35 -23.36 -10.08
C TYR A 203 -14.87 -23.33 -11.52
N ASP A 204 -15.79 -24.24 -11.83
CA ASP A 204 -16.51 -24.26 -13.09
C ASP A 204 -17.64 -23.21 -13.14
N LYS A 205 -18.41 -23.20 -14.24
CA LYS A 205 -19.56 -22.31 -14.48
C LYS A 205 -20.70 -22.50 -13.45
N ASP A 206 -20.79 -23.66 -12.83
CA ASP A 206 -21.82 -24.02 -11.86
C ASP A 206 -21.33 -23.75 -10.40
N GLY A 207 -20.10 -23.22 -10.25
CA GLY A 207 -19.47 -22.93 -8.97
C GLY A 207 -18.92 -24.15 -8.25
N GLN A 208 -18.75 -25.27 -8.97
CA GLN A 208 -18.15 -26.49 -8.41
C GLN A 208 -16.62 -26.42 -8.46
N LEU A 209 -15.97 -26.92 -7.43
CA LEU A 209 -14.52 -26.95 -7.34
C LEU A 209 -13.93 -27.90 -8.40
N VAL A 210 -13.14 -27.36 -9.31
CA VAL A 210 -12.42 -28.12 -10.36
C VAL A 210 -11.02 -28.50 -9.87
N LYS A 211 -10.32 -27.53 -9.28
CA LYS A 211 -8.92 -27.69 -8.85
C LYS A 211 -8.65 -26.83 -7.62
N ALA A 212 -7.77 -27.32 -6.75
CA ALA A 212 -7.19 -26.53 -5.68
C ALA A 212 -5.70 -26.86 -5.51
N SER A 213 -4.94 -25.86 -5.10
CA SER A 213 -3.55 -25.96 -4.65
C SER A 213 -3.41 -25.17 -3.38
N SER A 214 -2.73 -25.71 -2.39
CA SER A 214 -2.54 -25.02 -1.10
C SER A 214 -1.13 -25.21 -0.59
N GLU A 215 -0.70 -24.27 0.22
CA GLU A 215 0.57 -24.30 0.96
C GLU A 215 0.30 -23.86 2.40
N GLU A 216 0.90 -24.59 3.34
CA GLU A 216 0.95 -24.16 4.74
C GLU A 216 2.30 -23.53 5.02
N ILE A 217 2.30 -22.34 5.57
CA ILE A 217 3.49 -21.56 5.87
C ILE A 217 3.46 -21.09 7.33
N THR A 218 4.62 -20.75 7.85
CA THR A 218 4.74 -20.05 9.12
C THR A 218 5.58 -18.80 8.92
N VAL A 219 4.99 -17.64 9.20
CA VAL A 219 5.71 -16.37 9.21
C VAL A 219 6.25 -16.14 10.61
N ALA A 220 7.56 -16.25 10.77
CA ALA A 220 8.20 -16.12 12.07
C ALA A 220 8.03 -14.71 12.66
N ALA A 221 8.03 -14.61 13.99
CA ALA A 221 7.97 -13.35 14.73
C ALA A 221 9.10 -12.41 14.29
N GLY A 222 8.81 -11.12 14.15
CA GLY A 222 9.77 -10.08 13.78
C GLY A 222 10.34 -10.22 12.36
N THR A 223 9.68 -10.96 11.46
CA THR A 223 10.18 -11.20 10.09
C THR A 223 9.16 -10.87 9.02
N TYR A 224 9.59 -10.91 7.75
CA TYR A 224 8.66 -10.98 6.64
C TYR A 224 8.84 -12.30 5.87
N TYR A 225 7.80 -12.70 5.19
CA TYR A 225 7.79 -13.88 4.35
C TYR A 225 7.38 -13.49 2.93
N GLU A 226 8.23 -13.79 1.97
CA GLU A 226 7.93 -13.75 0.56
C GLU A 226 7.84 -15.19 0.06
N SER A 227 6.71 -15.54 -0.52
CA SER A 227 6.46 -16.92 -0.95
C SER A 227 7.46 -17.35 -2.03
N GLY A 228 8.37 -18.24 -1.68
CA GLY A 228 9.30 -18.87 -2.62
C GLY A 228 8.65 -19.97 -3.44
N VAL A 229 7.67 -20.69 -2.86
CA VAL A 229 6.82 -21.68 -3.53
C VAL A 229 5.40 -21.14 -3.53
N LYS A 230 4.84 -20.97 -4.71
CA LYS A 230 3.50 -20.38 -4.86
C LYS A 230 2.51 -21.53 -5.11
N PRO A 231 1.40 -21.60 -4.34
CA PRO A 231 0.34 -22.52 -4.73
C PRO A 231 -0.16 -22.14 -6.11
N GLY A 232 -0.28 -23.15 -6.99
CA GLY A 232 -0.61 -22.90 -8.39
C GLY A 232 -1.06 -24.14 -9.14
N PHE A 233 -1.54 -23.92 -10.35
CA PHE A 233 -1.96 -24.94 -11.30
C PHE A 233 -2.05 -24.37 -12.72
N VAL A 234 -2.06 -25.26 -13.72
CA VAL A 234 -2.33 -24.89 -15.11
C VAL A 234 -3.84 -24.70 -15.31
N LYS A 235 -4.26 -23.58 -15.92
CA LYS A 235 -5.66 -23.31 -16.27
C LYS A 235 -6.14 -24.29 -17.35
N THR A 236 -7.37 -24.77 -17.20
CA THR A 236 -8.08 -25.58 -18.21
C THR A 236 -9.37 -24.88 -18.62
N ALA A 237 -9.93 -25.27 -19.78
CA ALA A 237 -11.15 -24.64 -20.32
C ALA A 237 -12.39 -24.77 -19.43
N GLU A 238 -12.44 -25.73 -18.51
CA GLU A 238 -13.53 -25.90 -17.55
C GLU A 238 -13.49 -24.91 -16.38
N MET A 239 -12.33 -24.25 -16.13
CA MET A 239 -12.17 -23.29 -15.05
C MET A 239 -12.69 -21.92 -15.46
N GLN A 240 -13.77 -21.46 -14.82
CA GLN A 240 -14.47 -20.21 -15.13
C GLN A 240 -14.21 -19.11 -14.08
N SER A 241 -13.80 -19.48 -12.88
CA SER A 241 -13.33 -18.53 -11.89
C SER A 241 -12.20 -19.11 -11.04
N ILE A 242 -11.30 -18.24 -10.59
CA ILE A 242 -10.17 -18.57 -9.73
C ILE A 242 -10.27 -17.70 -8.49
N ARG A 243 -10.12 -18.32 -7.32
CA ARG A 243 -10.18 -17.65 -6.02
C ARG A 243 -8.95 -17.95 -5.20
N ALA A 244 -8.41 -16.91 -4.59
CA ALA A 244 -7.33 -17.04 -3.63
C ALA A 244 -7.84 -16.77 -2.21
N PHE A 245 -7.36 -17.56 -1.25
CA PHE A 245 -7.69 -17.44 0.15
C PHE A 245 -6.41 -17.42 0.98
N VAL A 246 -6.43 -16.62 2.03
CA VAL A 246 -5.43 -16.64 3.09
C VAL A 246 -6.15 -16.88 4.41
N TRP A 247 -5.88 -18.01 5.03
CA TRP A 247 -6.54 -18.44 6.26
C TRP A 247 -5.54 -18.58 7.40
N LYS A 248 -6.01 -18.36 8.62
CA LYS A 248 -5.29 -18.70 9.84
C LYS A 248 -5.32 -20.22 10.06
N ASP A 249 -4.56 -20.68 11.04
CA ASP A 249 -4.51 -22.08 11.49
C ASP A 249 -5.86 -22.64 11.99
N ASP A 250 -6.74 -21.76 12.47
CA ASP A 250 -8.12 -22.10 12.86
C ASP A 250 -9.11 -22.13 11.70
N TYR A 251 -8.62 -22.04 10.45
CA TYR A 251 -9.39 -21.94 9.21
C TYR A 251 -10.30 -20.71 9.10
N SER A 252 -10.08 -19.69 9.93
CA SER A 252 -10.75 -18.41 9.76
C SER A 252 -10.07 -17.60 8.64
N PRO A 253 -10.85 -16.87 7.81
CA PRO A 253 -10.26 -16.06 6.74
C PRO A 253 -9.52 -14.86 7.33
N LEU A 254 -8.32 -14.61 6.84
CA LEU A 254 -7.53 -13.43 7.20
C LEU A 254 -7.94 -12.21 6.36
N ILE A 255 -8.31 -12.46 5.09
CA ILE A 255 -8.85 -11.46 4.17
C ILE A 255 -10.06 -12.03 3.42
N LYS A 256 -10.83 -11.13 2.79
CA LYS A 256 -11.82 -11.53 1.78
C LYS A 256 -11.09 -12.22 0.61
N SER A 257 -11.72 -13.24 0.01
CA SER A 257 -11.16 -13.90 -1.17
C SER A 257 -10.83 -12.92 -2.30
N ILE A 258 -9.75 -13.20 -3.01
CA ILE A 258 -9.38 -12.49 -4.24
C ILE A 258 -9.95 -13.29 -5.39
N ASP A 259 -10.88 -12.74 -6.13
CA ASP A 259 -11.60 -13.44 -7.19
C ASP A 259 -11.17 -12.91 -8.56
N VAL A 260 -10.89 -13.83 -9.50
CA VAL A 260 -10.66 -13.54 -10.92
C VAL A 260 -11.61 -14.41 -11.73
N TYR A 261 -12.30 -13.80 -12.67
CA TYR A 261 -13.21 -14.49 -13.60
C TYR A 261 -12.46 -14.76 -14.91
N CYS A 262 -12.61 -15.98 -15.42
CA CYS A 262 -12.07 -16.41 -16.70
C CYS A 262 -13.23 -16.36 -17.71
N GLU A 263 -13.16 -15.47 -18.68
CA GLU A 263 -14.10 -15.43 -19.80
C GLU A 263 -13.74 -16.48 -20.88
#